data_3ffbe1abc67d8f2b3f2bc880c8c9aad9
#
_entry.id   3ffbe1abc67d8f2b3f2bc880c8c9aad9
#
_cell.length_a   1.000
_cell.length_b   1.000
_cell.length_c   1.000
_cell.angle_alpha   90.00
_cell.angle_beta   90.00
_cell.angle_gamma   90.00
#
_symmetry.space_group_name_H-M   'P 1'
#
loop_
_entity.id
_entity.type
_entity.pdbx_description
1 polymer ?
#
loop_
_entity_poly.entity_id
_entity_poly.type
_entity_poly.pdbx_seq_one_letter_code
_entity_poly.pdbx_strand_id
1 'polypeptide(L)'
;MNENNILLRKATYDDKDQIARVLLDFYNMNDVDEAIQSFNNELDKDFHYIVAEEDGKIIGLVTWLMHGLPKHGLFELDRICILSEARGKGVGRKLVDKLIDNASKWYDKKGEKIRKLYLLTHEDNKNAHSFYEKVGFSHETTLKDHYYKDQDERVYVMFF
;
A
#
# COMPACT_ATOMS: atom_id res chain seq x y z
N MET A 1 -11.83 -21.16 -18.51
CA MET A 1 -10.73 -20.38 -17.92
C MET A 1 -11.22 -19.93 -16.56
N ASN A 2 -10.57 -20.34 -15.50
CA ASN A 2 -10.89 -19.81 -14.18
C ASN A 2 -10.35 -18.37 -14.13
N GLU A 3 -11.23 -17.38 -14.27
CA GLU A 3 -10.91 -16.05 -13.77
C GLU A 3 -10.69 -16.24 -12.28
N ASN A 4 -9.44 -16.10 -11.84
CA ASN A 4 -9.11 -16.08 -10.42
C ASN A 4 -9.96 -14.98 -9.77
N ASN A 5 -10.95 -15.40 -8.98
CA ASN A 5 -11.90 -14.49 -8.36
C ASN A 5 -11.21 -13.81 -7.16
N ILE A 6 -10.41 -12.77 -7.46
CA ILE A 6 -9.70 -11.98 -6.45
C ILE A 6 -10.67 -10.96 -5.88
N LEU A 7 -10.98 -11.11 -4.61
CA LEU A 7 -11.79 -10.16 -3.84
C LEU A 7 -10.88 -9.08 -3.26
N LEU A 8 -11.21 -7.81 -3.54
CA LEU A 8 -10.54 -6.64 -2.94
C LEU A 8 -11.46 -6.02 -1.90
N ARG A 9 -11.02 -5.99 -0.66
CA ARG A 9 -11.81 -5.48 0.46
C ARG A 9 -10.96 -4.79 1.52
N LYS A 10 -11.59 -4.00 2.39
CA LYS A 10 -10.93 -3.50 3.58
C LYS A 10 -10.56 -4.66 4.52
N ALA A 11 -9.42 -4.55 5.16
CA ALA A 11 -9.04 -5.45 6.23
C ALA A 11 -9.87 -5.19 7.49
N THR A 12 -10.03 -6.23 8.29
CA THR A 12 -10.61 -6.18 9.63
C THR A 12 -9.62 -6.74 10.64
N TYR A 13 -9.85 -6.54 11.94
CA TYR A 13 -9.01 -7.11 12.99
C TYR A 13 -8.92 -8.65 12.94
N ASP A 14 -9.93 -9.31 12.37
CA ASP A 14 -9.93 -10.77 12.19
C ASP A 14 -8.89 -11.25 11.15
N ASP A 15 -8.40 -10.35 10.30
CA ASP A 15 -7.37 -10.66 9.30
C ASP A 15 -5.94 -10.68 9.86
N LYS A 16 -5.76 -10.36 11.14
CA LYS A 16 -4.45 -10.12 11.77
C LYS A 16 -3.41 -11.21 11.52
N ASP A 17 -3.80 -12.47 11.59
CA ASP A 17 -2.87 -13.60 11.41
C ASP A 17 -2.42 -13.73 9.96
N GLN A 18 -3.31 -13.55 9.01
CA GLN A 18 -2.98 -13.59 7.58
C GLN A 18 -2.16 -12.36 7.16
N ILE A 19 -2.50 -11.18 7.68
CA ILE A 19 -1.74 -9.94 7.42
C ILE A 19 -0.35 -10.02 8.02
N ALA A 20 -0.22 -10.52 9.25
CA ALA A 20 1.08 -10.72 9.90
C ALA A 20 2.00 -11.59 9.04
N ARG A 21 1.48 -12.67 8.46
CA ARG A 21 2.24 -13.54 7.57
C ARG A 21 2.74 -12.79 6.31
N VAL A 22 1.91 -11.95 5.72
CA VAL A 22 2.33 -11.12 4.56
C VAL A 22 3.39 -10.11 4.98
N LEU A 23 3.22 -9.43 6.12
CA LEU A 23 4.18 -8.44 6.61
C LEU A 23 5.54 -9.07 6.93
N LEU A 24 5.57 -10.26 7.53
CA LEU A 24 6.81 -10.98 7.82
C LEU A 24 7.58 -11.36 6.56
N ASP A 25 6.89 -11.63 5.46
CA ASP A 25 7.51 -11.98 4.18
C ASP A 25 8.24 -10.78 3.53
N PHE A 26 7.86 -9.56 3.88
CA PHE A 26 8.35 -8.32 3.24
C PHE A 26 9.19 -7.42 4.14
N TYR A 27 9.02 -7.49 5.46
CA TYR A 27 9.65 -6.56 6.41
C TYR A 27 10.48 -7.29 7.46
N ASN A 28 11.52 -6.62 7.92
CA ASN A 28 12.37 -7.12 8.99
C ASN A 28 11.68 -6.97 10.35
N MET A 29 10.77 -7.88 10.63
CA MET A 29 10.08 -8.02 11.91
C MET A 29 10.57 -9.26 12.62
N ASN A 30 10.61 -9.22 13.96
CA ASN A 30 11.20 -10.30 14.76
C ASN A 30 10.33 -11.56 14.77
N ASP A 31 9.01 -11.38 14.84
CA ASP A 31 8.05 -12.49 14.94
C ASP A 31 6.63 -12.07 14.55
N VAL A 32 5.72 -13.05 14.63
CA VAL A 32 4.29 -12.87 14.31
C VAL A 32 3.62 -11.89 15.26
N ASP A 33 3.96 -11.90 16.53
CA ASP A 33 3.35 -11.01 17.54
C ASP A 33 3.68 -9.55 17.27
N GLU A 34 4.92 -9.24 16.89
CA GLU A 34 5.32 -7.90 16.44
C GLU A 34 4.52 -7.46 15.21
N ALA A 35 4.35 -8.34 14.24
CA ALA A 35 3.59 -8.04 13.03
C ALA A 35 2.10 -7.79 13.33
N ILE A 36 1.47 -8.59 14.19
CA ILE A 36 0.08 -8.41 14.63
C ILE A 36 -0.07 -7.09 15.39
N GLN A 37 0.85 -6.78 16.30
CA GLN A 37 0.82 -5.55 17.07
C GLN A 37 0.98 -4.32 16.18
N SER A 38 1.88 -4.37 15.20
CA SER A 38 2.07 -3.31 14.21
C SER A 38 0.78 -3.06 13.42
N PHE A 39 0.16 -4.11 12.89
CA PHE A 39 -1.10 -4.03 12.17
C PHE A 39 -2.23 -3.41 13.01
N ASN A 40 -2.43 -3.89 14.22
CA ASN A 40 -3.47 -3.37 15.11
C ASN A 40 -3.24 -1.89 15.46
N ASN A 41 -2.00 -1.51 15.78
CA ASN A 41 -1.63 -0.12 16.08
C ASN A 41 -1.85 0.81 14.88
N GLU A 42 -1.59 0.34 13.68
CA GLU A 42 -1.78 1.13 12.46
C GLU A 42 -3.28 1.30 12.14
N LEU A 43 -4.10 0.26 12.30
CA LEU A 43 -5.56 0.38 12.17
C LEU A 43 -6.13 1.41 13.16
N ASP A 44 -5.64 1.42 14.40
CA ASP A 44 -6.06 2.36 15.44
C ASP A 44 -5.62 3.81 15.14
N LYS A 45 -4.63 3.99 14.26
CA LYS A 45 -4.09 5.29 13.84
C LYS A 45 -4.58 5.77 12.46
N ASP A 46 -5.72 5.29 12.01
CA ASP A 46 -6.31 5.65 10.72
C ASP A 46 -5.47 5.28 9.47
N PHE A 47 -4.60 4.28 9.57
CA PHE A 47 -4.07 3.61 8.39
C PHE A 47 -5.15 2.77 7.74
N HIS A 48 -5.30 2.89 6.44
CA HIS A 48 -6.29 2.14 5.69
C HIS A 48 -5.64 0.93 5.04
N TYR A 49 -6.04 -0.26 5.45
CA TYR A 49 -5.58 -1.53 4.90
C TYR A 49 -6.61 -2.09 3.91
N ILE A 50 -6.15 -2.40 2.71
CA ILE A 50 -6.93 -3.08 1.68
C ILE A 50 -6.21 -4.39 1.37
N VAL A 51 -6.95 -5.49 1.37
CA VAL A 51 -6.42 -6.82 1.09
C VAL A 51 -6.97 -7.37 -0.22
N ALA A 52 -6.14 -8.15 -0.89
CA ALA A 52 -6.54 -9.01 -2.00
C ALA A 52 -6.66 -10.44 -1.48
N GLU A 53 -7.84 -11.02 -1.62
CA GLU A 53 -8.18 -12.35 -1.14
C GLU A 53 -8.52 -13.26 -2.32
N GLU A 54 -7.94 -14.44 -2.35
CA GLU A 54 -8.24 -15.50 -3.31
C GLU A 54 -8.54 -16.78 -2.52
N ASP A 55 -9.74 -17.34 -2.71
CA ASP A 55 -10.20 -18.56 -2.03
C ASP A 55 -10.05 -18.52 -0.49
N GLY A 56 -10.38 -17.38 0.12
CA GLY A 56 -10.30 -17.19 1.58
C GLY A 56 -8.89 -16.92 2.10
N LYS A 57 -7.88 -16.83 1.23
CA LYS A 57 -6.49 -16.54 1.58
C LYS A 57 -6.10 -15.13 1.15
N ILE A 58 -5.54 -14.35 2.06
CA ILE A 58 -4.94 -13.05 1.71
C ILE A 58 -3.63 -13.29 0.97
N ILE A 59 -3.57 -12.82 -0.28
CA ILE A 59 -2.45 -12.97 -1.19
C ILE A 59 -1.66 -11.68 -1.39
N GLY A 60 -2.18 -10.56 -0.92
CA GLY A 60 -1.52 -9.26 -0.98
C GLY A 60 -2.29 -8.21 -0.20
N LEU A 61 -1.64 -7.08 0.03
CA LEU A 61 -2.23 -5.93 0.70
C LEU A 61 -1.62 -4.62 0.20
N VAL A 62 -2.36 -3.53 0.37
CA VAL A 62 -1.89 -2.17 0.20
C VAL A 62 -2.41 -1.32 1.35
N THR A 63 -1.61 -0.36 1.79
CA THR A 63 -1.99 0.57 2.85
C THR A 63 -1.85 2.01 2.40
N TRP A 64 -2.75 2.86 2.86
CA TRP A 64 -2.66 4.28 2.64
C TRP A 64 -3.06 5.09 3.86
N LEU A 65 -2.59 6.32 3.95
CA LEU A 65 -2.95 7.27 5.01
C LEU A 65 -3.04 8.69 4.44
N MET A 66 -3.89 9.50 5.07
CA MET A 66 -4.00 10.93 4.78
C MET A 66 -2.79 11.68 5.34
N HIS A 67 -2.33 12.71 4.63
CA HIS A 67 -1.37 13.67 5.14
C HIS A 67 -1.95 15.09 5.19
N GLY A 68 -1.55 15.83 6.22
CA GLY A 68 -2.05 17.18 6.46
C GLY A 68 -3.52 17.18 6.87
N LEU A 69 -4.33 18.03 6.23
CA LEU A 69 -5.76 18.17 6.45
C LEU A 69 -6.55 17.62 5.26
N PRO A 70 -7.82 17.18 5.45
CA PRO A 70 -8.63 16.68 4.35
C PRO A 70 -8.68 17.60 3.12
N LYS A 71 -8.75 18.92 3.32
CA LYS A 71 -8.76 19.93 2.24
C LYS A 71 -7.52 19.92 1.36
N HIS A 72 -6.41 19.33 1.81
CA HIS A 72 -5.19 19.22 1.00
C HIS A 72 -5.29 18.12 -0.08
N GLY A 73 -6.19 17.16 0.06
CA GLY A 73 -6.34 16.05 -0.87
C GLY A 73 -5.06 15.23 -1.04
N LEU A 74 -4.19 15.24 -0.03
CA LEU A 74 -2.88 14.60 -0.03
C LEU A 74 -2.92 13.29 0.74
N PHE A 75 -2.44 12.21 0.11
CA PHE A 75 -2.38 10.89 0.74
C PHE A 75 -1.18 10.10 0.25
N GLU A 76 -0.78 9.12 1.03
CA GLU A 76 0.41 8.30 0.79
C GLU A 76 0.02 6.83 0.64
N LEU A 77 0.56 6.17 -0.38
CA LEU A 77 0.66 4.72 -0.41
C LEU A 77 1.87 4.35 0.46
N ASP A 78 1.61 3.81 1.65
CA ASP A 78 2.65 3.49 2.62
C ASP A 78 3.33 2.15 2.31
N ARG A 79 2.53 1.11 2.02
CA ARG A 79 3.03 -0.24 1.66
C ARG A 79 2.19 -0.88 0.58
N ILE A 80 2.84 -1.71 -0.22
CA ILE A 80 2.20 -2.68 -1.10
C ILE A 80 3.00 -3.98 -1.06
N CYS A 81 2.34 -5.07 -0.70
CA CYS A 81 2.97 -6.37 -0.53
C CYS A 81 2.13 -7.43 -1.25
N ILE A 82 2.77 -8.22 -2.09
CA ILE A 82 2.12 -9.31 -2.83
C ILE A 82 2.95 -10.57 -2.63
N LEU A 83 2.32 -11.63 -2.11
CA LEU A 83 3.00 -12.92 -1.93
C LEU A 83 3.58 -13.39 -3.26
N SER A 84 4.74 -14.06 -3.21
CA SER A 84 5.48 -14.46 -4.41
C SER A 84 4.65 -15.30 -5.37
N GLU A 85 3.82 -16.20 -4.85
CA GLU A 85 2.92 -17.05 -5.65
C GLU A 85 1.80 -16.29 -6.35
N ALA A 86 1.51 -15.07 -5.94
CA ALA A 86 0.47 -14.21 -6.51
C ALA A 86 1.01 -13.13 -7.45
N ARG A 87 2.33 -13.02 -7.60
CA ARG A 87 2.96 -12.04 -8.50
C ARG A 87 2.73 -12.39 -9.96
N GLY A 88 2.74 -11.37 -10.83
CA GLY A 88 2.53 -11.54 -12.26
C GLY A 88 1.06 -11.78 -12.69
N LYS A 89 0.11 -11.74 -11.75
CA LYS A 89 -1.33 -11.92 -11.99
C LYS A 89 -2.13 -10.61 -12.01
N GLY A 90 -1.46 -9.46 -12.02
CA GLY A 90 -2.11 -8.14 -12.00
C GLY A 90 -2.66 -7.71 -10.64
N VAL A 91 -2.36 -8.41 -9.57
CA VAL A 91 -2.85 -8.10 -8.20
C VAL A 91 -2.41 -6.72 -7.74
N GLY A 92 -1.17 -6.33 -8.03
CA GLY A 92 -0.64 -5.02 -7.64
C GLY A 92 -1.42 -3.85 -8.25
N ARG A 93 -1.72 -3.91 -9.53
CA ARG A 93 -2.55 -2.90 -10.20
C ARG A 93 -3.95 -2.83 -9.58
N LYS A 94 -4.59 -3.97 -9.35
CA LYS A 94 -5.91 -4.04 -8.72
C LYS A 94 -5.91 -3.42 -7.33
N LEU A 95 -4.85 -3.66 -6.54
CA LEU A 95 -4.69 -3.06 -5.21
C LEU A 95 -4.52 -1.54 -5.28
N VAL A 96 -3.71 -1.02 -6.19
CA VAL A 96 -3.53 0.42 -6.38
C VAL A 96 -4.85 1.08 -6.83
N ASP A 97 -5.55 0.51 -7.80
CA ASP A 97 -6.86 1.02 -8.25
C ASP A 97 -7.88 1.03 -7.11
N LYS A 98 -7.91 -0.01 -6.29
CA LYS A 98 -8.80 -0.09 -5.12
C LYS A 98 -8.43 0.91 -4.04
N LEU A 99 -7.13 1.17 -3.82
CA LEU A 99 -6.65 2.22 -2.92
C LEU A 99 -7.18 3.59 -3.34
N ILE A 100 -7.04 3.93 -4.62
CA ILE A 100 -7.49 5.21 -5.18
C ILE A 100 -9.02 5.37 -5.01
N ASP A 101 -9.79 4.34 -5.35
CA ASP A 101 -11.25 4.32 -5.15
C ASP A 101 -11.63 4.51 -3.67
N ASN A 102 -10.96 3.79 -2.78
CA ASN A 102 -11.20 3.87 -1.33
C ASN A 102 -10.86 5.26 -0.77
N ALA A 103 -9.72 5.82 -1.16
CA ALA A 103 -9.32 7.17 -0.75
C ALA A 103 -10.28 8.23 -1.31
N SER A 104 -10.64 8.16 -2.59
CA SER A 104 -11.60 9.07 -3.20
C SER A 104 -12.92 9.11 -2.42
N LYS A 105 -13.49 7.95 -2.10
CA LYS A 105 -14.72 7.84 -1.31
C LYS A 105 -14.57 8.39 0.11
N TRP A 106 -13.40 8.19 0.72
CA TRP A 106 -13.10 8.71 2.06
C TRP A 106 -13.04 10.24 2.07
N TYR A 107 -12.38 10.86 1.08
CA TYR A 107 -12.33 12.32 0.93
C TYR A 107 -13.70 12.91 0.57
N ASP A 108 -14.46 12.27 -0.32
CA ASP A 108 -15.80 12.68 -0.70
C ASP A 108 -16.75 12.79 0.51
N LYS A 109 -16.69 11.85 1.45
CA LYS A 109 -17.46 11.90 2.70
C LYS A 109 -17.12 13.10 3.59
N LYS A 110 -15.97 13.71 3.39
CA LYS A 110 -15.53 14.93 4.09
C LYS A 110 -15.78 16.21 3.29
N GLY A 111 -16.42 16.10 2.15
CA GLY A 111 -16.67 17.23 1.24
C GLY A 111 -15.43 17.68 0.47
N GLU A 112 -14.42 16.82 0.38
CA GLU A 112 -13.13 17.13 -0.24
C GLU A 112 -12.82 16.17 -1.39
N LYS A 113 -11.79 16.47 -2.18
CA LYS A 113 -11.35 15.65 -3.31
C LYS A 113 -9.90 15.21 -3.14
N ILE A 114 -9.56 14.03 -3.63
CA ILE A 114 -8.16 13.62 -3.77
C ILE A 114 -7.47 14.53 -4.79
N ARG A 115 -6.20 14.84 -4.54
CA ARG A 115 -5.39 15.70 -5.40
C ARG A 115 -4.03 15.09 -5.75
N LYS A 116 -3.34 14.53 -4.75
CA LYS A 116 -1.99 13.99 -4.92
C LYS A 116 -1.82 12.73 -4.08
N LEU A 117 -1.47 11.65 -4.75
CA LEU A 117 -0.99 10.40 -4.15
C LEU A 117 0.53 10.34 -4.33
N TYR A 118 1.26 10.06 -3.25
CA TYR A 118 2.69 9.84 -3.33
C TYR A 118 3.12 8.57 -2.59
N LEU A 119 4.32 8.12 -2.87
CA LEU A 119 4.98 7.03 -2.19
C LEU A 119 6.49 7.23 -2.17
N LEU A 120 7.15 6.56 -1.24
CA LEU A 120 8.60 6.50 -1.16
C LEU A 120 9.07 5.06 -1.41
N THR A 121 10.16 4.92 -2.15
CA THR A 121 10.79 3.63 -2.41
C THR A 121 12.30 3.80 -2.54
N HIS A 122 13.06 2.79 -2.12
CA HIS A 122 14.53 2.85 -2.19
C HIS A 122 15.02 3.11 -3.62
N GLU A 123 16.04 3.95 -3.77
CA GLU A 123 16.64 4.31 -5.06
C GLU A 123 17.17 3.09 -5.82
N ASP A 124 17.59 2.04 -5.15
CA ASP A 124 18.11 0.82 -5.76
C ASP A 124 17.04 -0.24 -6.08
N ASN A 125 15.80 -0.03 -5.66
CA ASN A 125 14.69 -0.97 -5.90
C ASN A 125 14.12 -0.80 -7.33
N LYS A 126 14.87 -1.27 -8.33
CA LYS A 126 14.50 -1.12 -9.75
C LYS A 126 13.19 -1.81 -10.12
N ASN A 127 12.88 -2.94 -9.51
CA ASN A 127 11.62 -3.66 -9.74
C ASN A 127 10.41 -2.84 -9.26
N ALA A 128 10.52 -2.19 -8.10
CA ALA A 128 9.49 -1.30 -7.61
C ALA A 128 9.30 -0.07 -8.53
N HIS A 129 10.39 0.54 -8.99
CA HIS A 129 10.33 1.67 -9.92
C HIS A 129 9.54 1.31 -11.19
N SER A 130 9.88 0.18 -11.81
CA SER A 130 9.19 -0.30 -13.02
C SER A 130 7.71 -0.56 -12.76
N PHE A 131 7.37 -1.16 -11.61
CA PHE A 131 5.98 -1.39 -11.23
C PHE A 131 5.20 -0.09 -11.05
N TYR A 132 5.73 0.88 -10.31
CA TYR A 132 5.05 2.15 -10.06
C TYR A 132 4.85 2.96 -11.34
N GLU A 133 5.85 3.03 -12.20
CA GLU A 133 5.73 3.69 -13.50
C GLU A 133 4.67 3.01 -14.38
N LYS A 134 4.62 1.68 -14.37
CA LYS A 134 3.65 0.89 -15.13
C LYS A 134 2.21 1.10 -14.67
N VAL A 135 1.97 1.35 -13.39
CA VAL A 135 0.62 1.62 -12.86
C VAL A 135 0.25 3.11 -12.86
N GLY A 136 1.12 3.98 -13.35
CA GLY A 136 0.80 5.39 -13.64
C GLY A 136 1.48 6.42 -12.76
N PHE A 137 2.40 6.05 -11.88
CA PHE A 137 3.19 6.99 -11.09
C PHE A 137 4.34 7.58 -11.91
N SER A 138 4.75 8.80 -11.56
CA SER A 138 5.92 9.48 -12.10
C SER A 138 6.91 9.80 -11.00
N HIS A 139 8.21 9.71 -11.30
CA HIS A 139 9.25 10.12 -10.37
C HIS A 139 9.26 11.65 -10.22
N GLU A 140 9.06 12.14 -9.00
CA GLU A 140 9.03 13.57 -8.69
C GLU A 140 10.39 14.08 -8.22
N THR A 141 11.00 13.39 -7.27
CA THR A 141 12.27 13.77 -6.65
C THR A 141 12.94 12.60 -5.96
N THR A 142 14.18 12.80 -5.53
CA THR A 142 14.94 11.85 -4.73
C THR A 142 15.35 12.53 -3.43
N LEU A 143 15.07 11.88 -2.31
CA LEU A 143 15.42 12.32 -0.96
C LEU A 143 16.72 11.65 -0.55
N LYS A 144 17.75 12.45 -0.33
CA LYS A 144 19.06 11.94 0.06
C LYS A 144 19.08 11.49 1.52
N ASP A 145 19.69 10.32 1.78
CA ASP A 145 19.92 9.80 3.14
C ASP A 145 18.65 9.85 4.02
N HIS A 146 17.47 9.46 3.46
CA HIS A 146 16.19 9.76 4.10
C HIS A 146 15.91 8.92 5.35
N TYR A 147 15.85 7.60 5.20
CA TYR A 147 15.66 6.69 6.35
C TYR A 147 16.98 6.17 6.92
N TYR A 148 17.96 5.97 6.05
CA TYR A 148 19.28 5.46 6.40
C TYR A 148 20.36 6.29 5.71
N LYS A 149 21.51 6.40 6.38
CA LYS A 149 22.70 6.98 5.78
C LYS A 149 23.10 6.16 4.55
N ASP A 150 23.50 6.86 3.49
CA ASP A 150 23.91 6.27 2.21
C ASP A 150 22.79 5.47 1.49
N GLN A 151 21.52 5.72 1.85
CA GLN A 151 20.35 5.13 1.22
C GLN A 151 19.33 6.22 0.84
N ASP A 152 19.26 6.52 -0.45
CA ASP A 152 18.31 7.51 -0.98
C ASP A 152 16.93 6.90 -1.21
N GLU A 153 15.89 7.74 -1.13
CA GLU A 153 14.51 7.36 -1.44
C GLU A 153 14.00 8.13 -2.65
N ARG A 154 13.38 7.45 -3.60
CA ARG A 154 12.60 8.08 -4.65
C ARG A 154 11.19 8.39 -4.18
N VAL A 155 10.72 9.57 -4.53
CA VAL A 155 9.31 9.95 -4.38
C VAL A 155 8.63 9.79 -5.73
N TYR A 156 7.62 8.92 -5.78
CA TYR A 156 6.74 8.74 -6.93
C TYR A 156 5.39 9.37 -6.66
N VAL A 157 4.79 9.98 -7.66
CA VAL A 157 3.52 10.73 -7.53
C VAL A 157 2.52 10.41 -8.61
N MET A 158 1.25 10.60 -8.26
CA MET A 158 0.12 10.60 -9.17
C MET A 158 -0.80 11.77 -8.81
N PHE A 159 -1.18 12.58 -9.78
CA PHE A 159 -2.09 13.71 -9.61
C PHE A 159 -3.50 13.38 -10.13
N PHE A 160 -4.52 14.01 -9.52
CA PHE A 160 -5.93 13.84 -9.86
C PHE A 160 -6.62 15.17 -10.13
#